data_317446e1d7ca2df96a5a3b2f9087333e
#
_entry.id   317446e1d7ca2df96a5a3b2f9087333e
#
_cell.length_a   1.000
_cell.length_b   1.000
_cell.length_c   1.000
_cell.angle_alpha   90.00
_cell.angle_beta   90.00
_cell.angle_gamma   90.00
#
_symmetry.space_group_name_H-M   'P 1'
#
loop_
_entity.id
_entity.type
_entity.pdbx_description
1 polymer ?
#
loop_
_entity_poly.entity_id
_entity_poly.type
_entity_poly.pdbx_seq_one_letter_code
_entity_poly.pdbx_strand_id
1 'polypeptide(L)'
;MAVKYVFVTGGVVSGLGKGITAASLGRLLKSRGYFVTMQKFDPYLNIDPGTMNPYQHGEVFVTDDGTETDLDLGHYERFIDCSLNSRSNVTSGKVYWDVLSGERRGDYGGSTVQVIPHITNAIKSRFYRNPASRETEIAIIEVGGTVGDIESQPFLESIRQFQHEIGRENCMLIHVTLIPYIKSSGEMKTKPTQNTVKDLQALGLQPDVIVCRSELPLDDGIKDKISLFCNVDVHNVIENLDVDVLYEAPLALEKEKLAQVVCKRLGIDCPEPDLDDWKAMIHAWKNPTRKVRIALVGKYVQLHDAYISVVESLKHAACANGAEVEIQWVDSELVSSFNVADILKDADGILVPGGFGDRGIEGKITAIEYARTHNVPFLGLCLGMQMAIVEFARHVLGYTDAHSSELNPNTTHPVIHIMPDQHNVTDLGGTLRLGAYKCVLDENSKAYALYGEKVIEERHRHRYEVNNEYRDVLTENGMQLCGISPDGRIVEMIELKDHPWFIATQAHPEFKSRPNKPHPLFKGFIEAALKYEDILQAEAEAESPAEAESPADAE
;
A
#
# COMPACT_ATOMS: atom_id res chain seq x y z
N MET A 1 -8.09 -29.04 10.52
CA MET A 1 -8.82 -28.31 11.59
C MET A 1 -9.97 -27.52 10.98
N ALA A 2 -11.05 -27.22 11.75
CA ALA A 2 -12.03 -26.22 11.28
C ALA A 2 -11.36 -24.83 11.28
N VAL A 3 -11.67 -24.00 10.29
CA VAL A 3 -11.16 -22.63 10.21
C VAL A 3 -11.61 -21.84 11.45
N LYS A 4 -10.69 -21.13 12.06
CA LYS A 4 -10.95 -20.19 13.16
C LYS A 4 -11.09 -18.76 12.61
N TYR A 5 -12.06 -18.01 13.12
CA TYR A 5 -12.38 -16.67 12.65
C TYR A 5 -12.12 -15.64 13.74
N VAL A 6 -11.34 -14.61 13.39
CA VAL A 6 -11.08 -13.48 14.28
C VAL A 6 -11.67 -12.22 13.63
N PHE A 7 -12.74 -11.70 14.20
CA PHE A 7 -13.32 -10.44 13.76
C PHE A 7 -12.66 -9.27 14.49
N VAL A 8 -12.30 -8.22 13.74
CA VAL A 8 -11.72 -6.99 14.28
C VAL A 8 -12.66 -5.83 13.95
N THR A 9 -13.20 -5.22 14.99
CA THR A 9 -14.08 -4.05 14.89
C THR A 9 -13.43 -2.84 15.58
N GLY A 10 -13.94 -1.66 15.37
CA GLY A 10 -13.44 -0.48 16.08
C GLY A 10 -14.53 0.49 16.45
N GLY A 11 -14.21 1.33 17.41
CA GLY A 11 -15.11 2.35 17.89
C GLY A 11 -14.39 3.64 18.26
N VAL A 12 -15.16 4.66 18.62
CA VAL A 12 -14.73 6.01 18.98
C VAL A 12 -14.43 6.90 17.76
N VAL A 13 -13.42 6.54 16.93
CA VAL A 13 -13.02 7.32 15.74
C VAL A 13 -12.54 6.40 14.62
N SER A 14 -12.57 6.90 13.38
CA SER A 14 -11.88 6.26 12.24
C SER A 14 -10.36 6.48 12.34
N GLY A 15 -9.57 5.75 11.54
CA GLY A 15 -8.09 5.88 11.57
C GLY A 15 -7.42 5.35 12.84
N LEU A 16 -8.13 4.57 13.65
CA LEU A 16 -7.65 4.06 14.95
C LEU A 16 -6.57 2.97 14.85
N GLY A 17 -6.23 2.53 13.63
CA GLY A 17 -5.27 1.47 13.42
C GLY A 17 -5.84 0.04 13.58
N LYS A 18 -7.14 -0.15 13.29
CA LYS A 18 -7.75 -1.49 13.19
C LYS A 18 -6.99 -2.41 12.26
N GLY A 19 -6.72 -1.91 11.03
CA GLY A 19 -5.99 -2.63 9.99
C GLY A 19 -4.60 -3.06 10.45
N ILE A 20 -3.87 -2.15 11.07
CA ILE A 20 -2.52 -2.44 11.61
C ILE A 20 -2.58 -3.45 12.76
N THR A 21 -3.58 -3.34 13.64
CA THR A 21 -3.78 -4.32 14.73
C THR A 21 -4.10 -5.70 14.16
N ALA A 22 -4.99 -5.78 13.17
CA ALA A 22 -5.36 -7.02 12.49
C ALA A 22 -4.17 -7.63 11.74
N ALA A 23 -3.42 -6.81 10.98
CA ALA A 23 -2.23 -7.22 10.25
C ALA A 23 -1.10 -7.68 11.18
N SER A 24 -0.90 -6.98 12.30
CA SER A 24 0.08 -7.36 13.33
C SER A 24 -0.27 -8.72 13.96
N LEU A 25 -1.53 -8.94 14.30
CA LEU A 25 -1.99 -10.25 14.78
C LEU A 25 -1.78 -11.33 13.71
N GLY A 26 -2.08 -11.02 12.44
CA GLY A 26 -1.82 -11.92 11.33
C GLY A 26 -0.34 -12.31 11.22
N ARG A 27 0.57 -11.34 11.36
CA ARG A 27 2.03 -11.59 11.40
C ARG A 27 2.41 -12.48 12.58
N LEU A 28 1.90 -12.20 13.77
CA LEU A 28 2.20 -12.97 14.98
C LEU A 28 1.72 -14.43 14.90
N LEU A 29 0.56 -14.66 14.31
CA LEU A 29 0.03 -16.01 14.12
C LEU A 29 0.79 -16.75 13.01
N LYS A 30 1.12 -16.06 11.91
CA LYS A 30 1.96 -16.63 10.84
C LYS A 30 3.35 -17.01 11.34
N SER A 31 3.97 -16.20 12.20
CA SER A 31 5.28 -16.49 12.79
C SER A 31 5.26 -17.69 13.76
N ARG A 32 4.08 -18.14 14.14
CA ARG A 32 3.83 -19.37 14.91
C ARG A 32 3.53 -20.59 14.06
N GLY A 33 3.57 -20.43 12.71
CA GLY A 33 3.37 -21.51 11.75
C GLY A 33 1.92 -21.69 11.28
N TYR A 34 0.99 -20.79 11.62
CA TYR A 34 -0.39 -20.86 11.15
C TYR A 34 -0.54 -20.32 9.72
N PHE A 35 -1.41 -20.93 8.93
CA PHE A 35 -1.87 -20.39 7.65
C PHE A 35 -2.97 -19.36 7.89
N VAL A 36 -2.57 -18.09 7.80
CA VAL A 36 -3.43 -16.94 8.08
C VAL A 36 -3.86 -16.27 6.78
N THR A 37 -5.12 -15.89 6.69
CA THR A 37 -5.63 -15.01 5.64
C THR A 37 -6.36 -13.82 6.24
N MET A 38 -6.48 -12.74 5.43
CA MET A 38 -7.12 -11.51 5.86
C MET A 38 -8.21 -11.07 4.90
N GLN A 39 -9.28 -10.51 5.45
CA GLN A 39 -10.37 -9.89 4.70
C GLN A 39 -10.69 -8.51 5.28
N LYS A 40 -10.99 -7.57 4.39
CA LYS A 40 -11.51 -6.23 4.70
C LYS A 40 -12.97 -6.14 4.28
N PHE A 41 -13.82 -5.65 5.20
CA PHE A 41 -15.22 -5.37 4.95
C PHE A 41 -15.47 -3.88 5.12
N ASP A 42 -15.71 -3.17 4.01
CA ASP A 42 -15.89 -1.74 3.98
C ASP A 42 -17.36 -1.35 3.88
N PRO A 43 -17.86 -0.47 4.78
CA PRO A 43 -19.29 -0.16 4.85
C PRO A 43 -19.78 0.80 3.77
N TYR A 44 -18.91 1.39 2.94
CA TYR A 44 -19.33 2.31 1.89
C TYR A 44 -20.06 1.59 0.73
N LEU A 45 -20.88 2.38 -0.02
CA LEU A 45 -21.72 1.87 -1.11
C LEU A 45 -21.03 1.81 -2.48
N ASN A 46 -19.80 2.26 -2.61
CA ASN A 46 -19.04 2.06 -3.83
C ASN A 46 -18.79 0.56 -4.05
N ILE A 47 -18.89 0.10 -5.29
CA ILE A 47 -18.62 -1.30 -5.63
C ILE A 47 -17.16 -1.62 -5.36
N ASP A 48 -16.26 -0.71 -5.77
CA ASP A 48 -14.83 -0.74 -5.50
C ASP A 48 -14.28 0.70 -5.41
N PRO A 49 -13.03 0.92 -4.96
CA PRO A 49 -12.44 2.24 -4.87
C PRO A 49 -11.89 2.77 -6.20
N GLY A 50 -11.96 2.03 -7.31
CA GLY A 50 -11.29 2.35 -8.57
C GLY A 50 -11.63 3.72 -9.15
N THR A 51 -12.85 4.22 -8.90
CA THR A 51 -13.33 5.55 -9.35
C THR A 51 -13.29 6.61 -8.25
N MET A 52 -12.82 6.26 -7.04
CA MET A 52 -12.77 7.20 -5.93
C MET A 52 -11.64 8.22 -6.09
N ASN A 53 -11.84 9.40 -5.53
CA ASN A 53 -10.82 10.44 -5.52
C ASN A 53 -9.71 10.10 -4.52
N PRO A 54 -8.42 10.00 -4.95
CA PRO A 54 -7.31 9.71 -4.05
C PRO A 54 -7.15 10.68 -2.87
N TYR A 55 -7.60 11.92 -3.01
CA TYR A 55 -7.62 12.89 -1.89
C TYR A 55 -8.61 12.55 -0.78
N GLN A 56 -9.59 11.69 -1.03
CA GLN A 56 -10.60 11.29 -0.04
C GLN A 56 -10.32 9.91 0.56
N HIS A 57 -9.78 8.98 -0.26
CA HIS A 57 -9.63 7.58 0.11
C HIS A 57 -8.18 7.10 0.16
N GLY A 58 -7.22 7.92 -0.26
CA GLY A 58 -5.85 7.50 -0.40
C GLY A 58 -5.62 6.64 -1.65
N GLU A 59 -4.64 5.76 -1.59
CA GLU A 59 -4.23 4.89 -2.69
C GLU A 59 -5.29 3.83 -3.01
N VAL A 60 -5.49 3.57 -4.30
CA VAL A 60 -6.20 2.37 -4.77
C VAL A 60 -5.18 1.25 -4.95
N PHE A 61 -5.24 0.25 -4.08
CA PHE A 61 -4.37 -0.91 -4.13
C PHE A 61 -4.93 -1.96 -5.09
N VAL A 62 -4.08 -2.63 -5.87
CA VAL A 62 -4.50 -3.66 -6.84
C VAL A 62 -3.89 -5.00 -6.48
N THR A 63 -4.73 -6.04 -6.43
CA THR A 63 -4.32 -7.43 -6.18
C THR A 63 -3.82 -8.13 -7.45
N ASP A 64 -3.21 -9.31 -7.31
CA ASP A 64 -2.71 -10.08 -8.46
C ASP A 64 -3.84 -10.48 -9.43
N ASP A 65 -5.05 -10.73 -8.95
CA ASP A 65 -6.23 -11.07 -9.76
C ASP A 65 -6.99 -9.85 -10.32
N GLY A 66 -6.41 -8.64 -10.20
CA GLY A 66 -6.91 -7.42 -10.82
C GLY A 66 -8.04 -6.72 -10.06
N THR A 67 -8.22 -7.02 -8.78
CA THR A 67 -9.23 -6.31 -7.98
C THR A 67 -8.65 -5.00 -7.44
N GLU A 68 -9.35 -3.90 -7.69
CA GLU A 68 -9.12 -2.61 -7.05
C GLU A 68 -9.69 -2.63 -5.63
N THR A 69 -8.87 -2.26 -4.66
CA THR A 69 -9.17 -2.40 -3.23
C THR A 69 -8.71 -1.18 -2.43
N ASP A 70 -9.17 -1.11 -1.19
CA ASP A 70 -8.70 -0.14 -0.21
C ASP A 70 -7.20 -0.34 0.13
N LEU A 71 -6.53 0.73 0.55
CA LEU A 71 -5.11 0.74 0.91
C LEU A 71 -4.75 -0.23 2.06
N ASP A 72 -5.70 -0.59 2.90
CA ASP A 72 -5.49 -1.53 4.01
C ASP A 72 -5.02 -2.90 3.52
N LEU A 73 -5.42 -3.35 2.31
CA LEU A 73 -4.92 -4.60 1.76
C LEU A 73 -3.41 -4.56 1.52
N GLY A 74 -2.88 -3.42 1.14
CA GLY A 74 -1.43 -3.21 1.05
C GLY A 74 -0.74 -3.42 2.41
N HIS A 75 -1.31 -2.90 3.49
CA HIS A 75 -0.81 -3.16 4.84
C HIS A 75 -0.87 -4.65 5.19
N TYR A 76 -1.99 -5.33 4.90
CA TYR A 76 -2.10 -6.76 5.19
C TYR A 76 -1.03 -7.55 4.46
N GLU A 77 -0.87 -7.35 3.15
CA GLU A 77 0.14 -8.04 2.36
C GLU A 77 1.57 -7.79 2.87
N ARG A 78 1.88 -6.55 3.27
CA ARG A 78 3.20 -6.18 3.83
C ARG A 78 3.49 -6.89 5.16
N PHE A 79 2.49 -7.02 6.03
CA PHE A 79 2.67 -7.66 7.34
C PHE A 79 2.68 -9.18 7.25
N ILE A 80 1.72 -9.79 6.54
CA ILE A 80 1.60 -11.25 6.48
C ILE A 80 2.45 -11.89 5.37
N ASP A 81 3.11 -11.06 4.51
CA ASP A 81 3.90 -11.52 3.36
C ASP A 81 3.16 -12.60 2.54
N CYS A 82 2.00 -12.24 2.04
CA CYS A 82 1.13 -13.09 1.25
C CYS A 82 0.31 -12.24 0.30
N SER A 83 0.22 -12.62 -0.97
CA SER A 83 -0.68 -11.95 -1.91
C SER A 83 -2.13 -12.26 -1.59
N LEU A 84 -2.94 -11.22 -1.53
CA LEU A 84 -4.39 -11.29 -1.36
C LEU A 84 -5.11 -11.26 -2.72
N ASN A 85 -6.42 -11.44 -2.72
CA ASN A 85 -7.22 -11.51 -3.95
C ASN A 85 -8.61 -10.88 -3.76
N SER A 86 -9.46 -10.96 -4.80
CA SER A 86 -10.82 -10.39 -4.84
C SER A 86 -11.73 -10.79 -3.68
N ARG A 87 -11.44 -11.91 -3.02
CA ARG A 87 -12.21 -12.37 -1.86
C ARG A 87 -11.79 -11.67 -0.57
N SER A 88 -10.65 -10.97 -0.60
CA SER A 88 -10.10 -10.25 0.56
C SER A 88 -10.73 -8.87 0.76
N ASN A 89 -11.40 -8.29 -0.25
CA ASN A 89 -12.09 -7.00 -0.12
C ASN A 89 -13.58 -7.11 -0.45
N VAL A 90 -14.41 -6.75 0.50
CA VAL A 90 -15.87 -6.77 0.41
C VAL A 90 -16.42 -5.41 0.79
N THR A 91 -17.11 -4.76 -0.15
CA THR A 91 -17.82 -3.49 0.12
C THR A 91 -19.31 -3.73 0.30
N SER A 92 -20.00 -2.85 1.02
CA SER A 92 -21.46 -2.84 1.04
C SER A 92 -22.03 -2.79 -0.39
N GLY A 93 -21.43 -1.97 -1.26
CA GLY A 93 -21.85 -1.85 -2.66
C GLY A 93 -21.85 -3.19 -3.39
N LYS A 94 -20.77 -3.99 -3.31
CA LYS A 94 -20.70 -5.33 -3.90
C LYS A 94 -21.79 -6.25 -3.35
N VAL A 95 -22.05 -6.21 -2.03
CA VAL A 95 -23.07 -7.06 -1.40
C VAL A 95 -24.46 -6.70 -1.88
N TYR A 96 -24.80 -5.40 -1.83
CA TYR A 96 -26.13 -4.93 -2.26
C TYR A 96 -26.33 -5.15 -3.76
N TRP A 97 -25.32 -4.89 -4.59
CA TRP A 97 -25.39 -5.11 -6.03
C TRP A 97 -25.69 -6.57 -6.37
N ASP A 98 -25.01 -7.52 -5.72
CA ASP A 98 -25.23 -8.95 -5.94
C ASP A 98 -26.65 -9.37 -5.56
N VAL A 99 -27.15 -8.90 -4.41
CA VAL A 99 -28.50 -9.23 -3.94
C VAL A 99 -29.57 -8.60 -4.81
N LEU A 100 -29.44 -7.32 -5.18
CA LEU A 100 -30.40 -6.64 -6.05
C LEU A 100 -30.39 -7.20 -7.48
N SER A 101 -29.20 -7.52 -8.00
CA SER A 101 -29.09 -8.19 -9.31
C SER A 101 -29.71 -9.59 -9.29
N GLY A 102 -29.55 -10.33 -8.19
CA GLY A 102 -30.22 -11.62 -7.99
C GLY A 102 -31.74 -11.49 -7.91
N GLU A 103 -32.25 -10.46 -7.25
CA GLU A 103 -33.70 -10.17 -7.24
C GLU A 103 -34.21 -9.93 -8.66
N ARG A 104 -33.53 -9.11 -9.46
CA ARG A 104 -33.90 -8.83 -10.85
C ARG A 104 -33.88 -10.08 -11.74
N ARG A 105 -33.00 -11.05 -11.47
CA ARG A 105 -32.97 -12.36 -12.18
C ARG A 105 -34.02 -13.34 -11.69
N GLY A 106 -34.72 -13.07 -10.56
CA GLY A 106 -35.71 -13.98 -9.99
C GLY A 106 -35.12 -15.05 -9.07
N ASP A 107 -33.85 -14.90 -8.61
CA ASP A 107 -33.14 -15.90 -7.80
C ASP A 107 -33.85 -16.17 -6.45
N TYR A 108 -34.72 -15.27 -6.00
CA TYR A 108 -35.46 -15.38 -4.74
C TYR A 108 -36.91 -15.88 -4.87
N GLY A 109 -37.32 -16.33 -6.07
CA GLY A 109 -38.63 -16.95 -6.29
C GLY A 109 -39.83 -16.07 -5.92
N GLY A 110 -39.74 -14.75 -6.05
CA GLY A 110 -40.79 -13.79 -5.71
C GLY A 110 -40.92 -13.45 -4.22
N SER A 111 -39.99 -13.89 -3.39
CA SER A 111 -39.94 -13.52 -1.95
C SER A 111 -39.64 -12.04 -1.78
N THR A 112 -40.14 -11.45 -0.68
CA THR A 112 -39.71 -10.09 -0.27
C THR A 112 -38.24 -10.11 0.14
N VAL A 113 -37.38 -9.40 -0.60
CA VAL A 113 -35.95 -9.28 -0.29
C VAL A 113 -35.73 -8.20 0.77
N GLN A 114 -35.04 -8.54 1.85
CA GLN A 114 -34.82 -7.67 3.02
C GLN A 114 -33.34 -7.72 3.44
N VAL A 115 -32.91 -6.76 4.27
CA VAL A 115 -31.56 -6.77 4.84
C VAL A 115 -31.31 -8.07 5.61
N ILE A 116 -32.24 -8.46 6.47
CA ILE A 116 -32.26 -9.78 7.12
C ILE A 116 -33.40 -10.61 6.46
N PRO A 117 -33.12 -11.77 5.89
CA PRO A 117 -31.83 -12.48 5.92
C PRO A 117 -30.95 -12.31 4.67
N HIS A 118 -31.40 -11.63 3.61
CA HIS A 118 -30.77 -11.69 2.29
C HIS A 118 -29.38 -11.03 2.25
N ILE A 119 -29.27 -9.77 2.72
CA ILE A 119 -27.98 -9.06 2.80
C ILE A 119 -27.07 -9.74 3.82
N THR A 120 -27.58 -10.09 5.01
CA THR A 120 -26.77 -10.75 6.04
C THR A 120 -26.28 -12.13 5.58
N ASN A 121 -27.08 -12.93 4.86
CA ASN A 121 -26.63 -14.20 4.30
C ASN A 121 -25.58 -13.99 3.20
N ALA A 122 -25.73 -12.96 2.36
CA ALA A 122 -24.74 -12.60 1.36
C ALA A 122 -23.40 -12.18 2.00
N ILE A 123 -23.42 -11.46 3.12
CA ILE A 123 -22.22 -11.11 3.91
C ILE A 123 -21.60 -12.38 4.52
N LYS A 124 -22.39 -13.20 5.23
CA LYS A 124 -21.91 -14.45 5.83
C LYS A 124 -21.30 -15.40 4.82
N SER A 125 -21.87 -15.49 3.62
CA SER A 125 -21.30 -16.31 2.55
C SER A 125 -19.89 -15.88 2.16
N ARG A 126 -19.55 -14.59 2.34
CA ARG A 126 -18.20 -14.04 2.08
C ARG A 126 -17.23 -14.32 3.22
N PHE A 127 -17.69 -14.42 4.47
CA PHE A 127 -16.85 -14.90 5.58
C PHE A 127 -16.36 -16.32 5.30
N TYR A 128 -17.25 -17.19 4.79
CA TYR A 128 -16.90 -18.58 4.41
C TYR A 128 -16.00 -18.68 3.18
N ARG A 129 -16.09 -17.71 2.26
CA ARG A 129 -15.25 -17.68 1.05
C ARG A 129 -13.85 -17.17 1.34
N ASN A 130 -13.17 -17.88 2.21
CA ASN A 130 -11.82 -17.57 2.59
C ASN A 130 -10.92 -17.38 1.33
N PRO A 131 -10.16 -16.26 1.21
CA PRO A 131 -9.32 -15.95 0.05
C PRO A 131 -8.17 -16.91 -0.16
N ALA A 132 -7.69 -17.58 0.88
CA ALA A 132 -6.59 -18.50 0.75
C ALA A 132 -7.01 -19.90 0.24
N SER A 133 -6.02 -20.68 -0.09
CA SER A 133 -6.11 -22.08 -0.48
C SER A 133 -6.88 -22.92 0.56
N ARG A 134 -7.12 -24.18 0.24
CA ARG A 134 -7.75 -25.19 1.15
C ARG A 134 -7.07 -25.37 2.51
N GLU A 135 -5.99 -24.65 2.77
CA GLU A 135 -5.10 -24.79 3.93
C GLU A 135 -5.30 -23.72 5.00
N THR A 136 -6.16 -22.71 4.81
CA THR A 136 -6.36 -21.66 5.82
C THR A 136 -6.84 -22.23 7.13
N GLU A 137 -6.10 -21.91 8.20
CA GLU A 137 -6.42 -22.28 9.57
C GLU A 137 -7.08 -21.13 10.32
N ILE A 138 -6.65 -19.90 10.08
CA ILE A 138 -7.17 -18.69 10.74
C ILE A 138 -7.51 -17.62 9.69
N ALA A 139 -8.76 -17.15 9.75
CA ALA A 139 -9.25 -16.03 8.97
C ALA A 139 -9.42 -14.80 9.86
N ILE A 140 -8.68 -13.73 9.59
CA ILE A 140 -8.82 -12.43 10.27
C ILE A 140 -9.68 -11.54 9.39
N ILE A 141 -10.78 -11.02 9.94
CA ILE A 141 -11.77 -10.24 9.22
C ILE A 141 -11.89 -8.87 9.91
N GLU A 142 -11.40 -7.84 9.25
CA GLU A 142 -11.55 -6.47 9.72
C GLU A 142 -12.82 -5.84 9.14
N VAL A 143 -13.62 -5.24 10.02
CA VAL A 143 -14.78 -4.44 9.62
C VAL A 143 -14.44 -2.96 9.70
N GLY A 144 -14.51 -2.28 8.56
CA GLY A 144 -14.32 -0.84 8.43
C GLY A 144 -15.44 -0.04 9.12
N GLY A 145 -15.23 1.26 9.22
CA GLY A 145 -16.13 2.16 9.90
C GLY A 145 -16.04 2.06 11.42
N THR A 146 -17.00 2.67 12.10
CA THR A 146 -17.09 2.77 13.56
C THR A 146 -18.33 2.05 14.06
N VAL A 147 -18.23 1.33 15.16
CA VAL A 147 -19.41 0.74 15.83
C VAL A 147 -20.34 1.88 16.25
N GLY A 148 -21.62 1.77 15.84
CA GLY A 148 -22.62 2.83 15.99
C GLY A 148 -23.03 3.47 14.66
N ASP A 149 -22.16 3.41 13.63
CA ASP A 149 -22.50 3.90 12.30
C ASP A 149 -23.57 3.01 11.63
N ILE A 150 -24.52 3.63 10.95
CA ILE A 150 -25.64 2.94 10.27
C ILE A 150 -25.09 1.97 9.21
N GLU A 151 -24.08 2.40 8.48
CA GLU A 151 -23.47 1.66 7.37
C GLU A 151 -22.82 0.34 7.83
N SER A 152 -22.33 0.29 9.08
CA SER A 152 -21.67 -0.89 9.64
C SER A 152 -22.67 -1.93 10.19
N GLN A 153 -23.91 -1.57 10.44
CA GLN A 153 -24.90 -2.43 11.11
C GLN A 153 -25.13 -3.78 10.40
N PRO A 154 -25.27 -3.86 9.06
CA PRO A 154 -25.46 -5.14 8.40
C PRO A 154 -24.28 -6.11 8.60
N PHE A 155 -23.04 -5.59 8.68
CA PHE A 155 -21.86 -6.41 8.96
C PHE A 155 -21.86 -6.92 10.41
N LEU A 156 -22.14 -6.04 11.37
CA LEU A 156 -22.19 -6.41 12.79
C LEU A 156 -23.30 -7.43 13.07
N GLU A 157 -24.49 -7.24 12.48
CA GLU A 157 -25.57 -8.23 12.55
C GLU A 157 -25.17 -9.57 11.92
N SER A 158 -24.45 -9.54 10.81
CA SER A 158 -23.95 -10.76 10.16
C SER A 158 -22.93 -11.49 11.04
N ILE A 159 -22.04 -10.78 11.73
CA ILE A 159 -21.11 -11.37 12.70
C ILE A 159 -21.88 -12.05 13.85
N ARG A 160 -22.89 -11.37 14.40
CA ARG A 160 -23.73 -11.94 15.47
C ARG A 160 -24.39 -13.25 15.04
N GLN A 161 -24.97 -13.28 13.83
CA GLN A 161 -25.57 -14.49 13.27
C GLN A 161 -24.51 -15.59 13.03
N PHE A 162 -23.37 -15.21 12.47
CA PHE A 162 -22.28 -16.12 12.15
C PHE A 162 -21.69 -16.78 13.40
N GLN A 163 -21.51 -16.02 14.50
CA GLN A 163 -21.07 -16.56 15.78
C GLN A 163 -22.03 -17.64 16.33
N HIS A 164 -23.34 -17.45 16.09
CA HIS A 164 -24.34 -18.43 16.49
C HIS A 164 -24.29 -19.70 15.60
N GLU A 165 -24.02 -19.53 14.31
CA GLU A 165 -23.98 -20.63 13.33
C GLU A 165 -22.77 -21.55 13.52
N ILE A 166 -21.56 -20.99 13.73
CA ILE A 166 -20.31 -21.77 13.79
C ILE A 166 -19.87 -22.14 15.20
N GLY A 167 -20.50 -21.58 16.20
CA GLY A 167 -20.13 -21.73 17.62
C GLY A 167 -19.04 -20.76 18.05
N ARG A 168 -19.13 -20.32 19.30
CA ARG A 168 -18.18 -19.35 19.88
C ARG A 168 -16.75 -19.89 20.01
N GLU A 169 -16.56 -21.19 20.01
CA GLU A 169 -15.26 -21.86 20.05
C GLU A 169 -14.49 -21.69 18.72
N ASN A 170 -15.19 -21.38 17.63
CA ASN A 170 -14.59 -21.22 16.30
C ASN A 170 -14.44 -19.76 15.87
N CYS A 171 -14.94 -18.81 16.67
CA CYS A 171 -14.76 -17.39 16.37
C CYS A 171 -14.60 -16.54 17.63
N MET A 172 -13.97 -15.40 17.47
CA MET A 172 -13.81 -14.40 18.50
C MET A 172 -13.93 -12.98 17.93
N LEU A 173 -14.13 -12.00 18.81
CA LEU A 173 -14.25 -10.60 18.48
C LEU A 173 -13.21 -9.77 19.23
N ILE A 174 -12.38 -9.06 18.49
CA ILE A 174 -11.45 -8.04 18.99
C ILE A 174 -12.08 -6.69 18.72
N HIS A 175 -12.10 -5.82 19.71
CA HIS A 175 -12.59 -4.45 19.58
C HIS A 175 -11.48 -3.45 19.85
N VAL A 176 -11.10 -2.68 18.81
CA VAL A 176 -10.05 -1.65 18.92
C VAL A 176 -10.70 -0.35 19.33
N THR A 177 -10.17 0.30 20.36
CA THR A 177 -10.72 1.54 20.92
C THR A 177 -9.62 2.56 21.22
N LEU A 178 -10.04 3.79 21.56
CA LEU A 178 -9.15 4.88 21.94
C LEU A 178 -9.28 5.20 23.43
N ILE A 179 -8.15 5.34 24.12
CA ILE A 179 -8.04 5.91 25.46
C ILE A 179 -7.39 7.29 25.33
N PRO A 180 -8.17 8.35 25.15
CA PRO A 180 -7.59 9.68 24.97
C PRO A 180 -6.97 10.21 26.26
N TYR A 181 -5.80 10.84 26.13
CA TYR A 181 -5.20 11.63 27.19
C TYR A 181 -5.65 13.08 27.09
N ILE A 182 -6.24 13.60 28.17
CA ILE A 182 -6.71 14.97 28.23
C ILE A 182 -5.62 15.83 28.90
N LYS A 183 -4.83 16.53 28.10
CA LYS A 183 -3.68 17.34 28.56
C LYS A 183 -4.07 18.35 29.65
N SER A 184 -5.25 18.97 29.55
CA SER A 184 -5.71 19.97 30.53
C SER A 184 -6.01 19.41 31.92
N SER A 185 -6.40 18.14 32.04
CA SER A 185 -6.67 17.46 33.33
C SER A 185 -5.57 16.49 33.74
N GLY A 186 -4.59 16.20 32.87
CA GLY A 186 -3.53 15.23 33.12
C GLY A 186 -4.03 13.79 33.28
N GLU A 187 -5.16 13.43 32.62
CA GLU A 187 -5.81 12.14 32.83
C GLU A 187 -6.14 11.42 31.53
N MET A 188 -6.01 10.11 31.52
CA MET A 188 -6.57 9.24 30.50
C MET A 188 -8.06 8.96 30.78
N LYS A 189 -8.88 8.96 29.72
CA LYS A 189 -10.34 8.80 29.84
C LYS A 189 -10.81 7.48 29.22
N THR A 190 -11.33 6.58 30.05
CA THR A 190 -11.87 5.28 29.62
C THR A 190 -13.32 5.35 29.14
N LYS A 191 -13.99 6.50 29.29
CA LYS A 191 -15.42 6.65 28.95
C LYS A 191 -15.74 6.39 27.47
N PRO A 192 -14.93 6.87 26.50
CA PRO A 192 -15.16 6.57 25.09
C PRO A 192 -15.15 5.06 24.81
N THR A 193 -14.17 4.34 25.35
CA THR A 193 -14.09 2.85 25.26
C THR A 193 -15.33 2.19 25.86
N GLN A 194 -15.75 2.59 27.05
CA GLN A 194 -16.94 2.03 27.67
C GLN A 194 -18.21 2.25 26.84
N ASN A 195 -18.36 3.42 26.19
CA ASN A 195 -19.53 3.73 25.38
C ASN A 195 -19.55 2.87 24.11
N THR A 196 -18.45 2.81 23.35
CA THR A 196 -18.41 2.01 22.11
C THR A 196 -18.59 0.50 22.37
N VAL A 197 -18.10 -0.02 23.49
CA VAL A 197 -18.37 -1.42 23.90
C VAL A 197 -19.85 -1.63 24.24
N LYS A 198 -20.50 -0.65 24.88
CA LYS A 198 -21.95 -0.71 25.12
C LYS A 198 -22.76 -0.70 23.83
N ASP A 199 -22.36 0.11 22.86
CA ASP A 199 -23.01 0.14 21.54
C ASP A 199 -22.87 -1.23 20.86
N LEU A 200 -21.69 -1.86 20.94
CA LEU A 200 -21.46 -3.20 20.43
C LEU A 200 -22.31 -4.26 21.14
N GLN A 201 -22.40 -4.18 22.48
CA GLN A 201 -23.24 -5.07 23.30
C GLN A 201 -24.73 -4.89 22.99
N ALA A 202 -25.19 -3.67 22.70
CA ALA A 202 -26.57 -3.41 22.29
C ALA A 202 -26.95 -4.12 20.98
N LEU A 203 -25.97 -4.41 20.11
CA LEU A 203 -26.13 -5.24 18.92
C LEU A 203 -26.02 -6.75 19.19
N GLY A 204 -25.88 -7.16 20.45
CA GLY A 204 -25.76 -8.56 20.86
C GLY A 204 -24.37 -9.16 20.66
N LEU A 205 -23.34 -8.31 20.52
CA LEU A 205 -21.94 -8.69 20.36
C LEU A 205 -21.15 -8.36 21.63
N GLN A 206 -20.44 -9.36 22.19
CA GLN A 206 -19.53 -9.19 23.32
C GLN A 206 -18.10 -9.31 22.80
N PRO A 207 -17.23 -8.30 22.96
CA PRO A 207 -15.82 -8.45 22.61
C PRO A 207 -15.14 -9.45 23.55
N ASP A 208 -14.28 -10.28 22.99
CA ASP A 208 -13.43 -11.20 23.75
C ASP A 208 -12.12 -10.51 24.17
N VAL A 209 -11.67 -9.53 23.37
CA VAL A 209 -10.45 -8.74 23.60
C VAL A 209 -10.75 -7.28 23.28
N ILE A 210 -10.22 -6.37 24.10
CA ILE A 210 -10.21 -4.94 23.83
C ILE A 210 -8.78 -4.49 23.63
N VAL A 211 -8.48 -3.93 22.43
CA VAL A 211 -7.18 -3.32 22.13
C VAL A 211 -7.33 -1.82 22.31
N CYS A 212 -6.59 -1.26 23.25
CA CYS A 212 -6.66 0.13 23.66
C CYS A 212 -5.53 0.94 23.04
N ARG A 213 -5.84 1.73 22.02
CA ARG A 213 -4.90 2.75 21.51
C ARG A 213 -4.75 3.88 22.51
N SER A 214 -3.51 4.25 22.82
CA SER A 214 -3.22 5.35 23.75
C SER A 214 -1.84 5.96 23.46
N GLU A 215 -1.70 7.25 23.76
CA GLU A 215 -0.42 7.96 23.66
C GLU A 215 0.52 7.59 24.81
N LEU A 216 -0.03 7.22 25.96
CA LEU A 216 0.72 6.91 27.18
C LEU A 216 0.40 5.48 27.66
N PRO A 217 1.34 4.84 28.39
CA PRO A 217 1.11 3.52 28.97
C PRO A 217 -0.12 3.47 29.88
N LEU A 218 -0.86 2.37 29.84
CA LEU A 218 -2.01 2.12 30.68
C LEU A 218 -1.57 1.58 32.03
N ASP A 219 -1.96 2.24 33.11
CA ASP A 219 -1.79 1.67 34.45
C ASP A 219 -2.81 0.56 34.74
N ASP A 220 -2.54 -0.25 35.77
CA ASP A 220 -3.40 -1.38 36.15
C ASP A 220 -4.81 -0.91 36.50
N GLY A 221 -4.96 0.26 37.13
CA GLY A 221 -6.28 0.82 37.49
C GLY A 221 -7.14 1.14 36.26
N ILE A 222 -6.52 1.57 35.16
CA ILE A 222 -7.21 1.78 33.87
C ILE A 222 -7.61 0.45 33.26
N LYS A 223 -6.72 -0.56 33.25
CA LYS A 223 -7.01 -1.90 32.72
C LYS A 223 -8.14 -2.57 33.55
N ASP A 224 -8.08 -2.51 34.87
CA ASP A 224 -9.13 -3.01 35.77
C ASP A 224 -10.49 -2.35 35.54
N LYS A 225 -10.48 -1.02 35.36
CA LYS A 225 -11.70 -0.26 35.08
C LYS A 225 -12.32 -0.63 33.74
N ILE A 226 -11.52 -0.81 32.69
CA ILE A 226 -12.01 -1.28 31.38
C ILE A 226 -12.56 -2.70 31.51
N SER A 227 -11.83 -3.60 32.13
CA SER A 227 -12.23 -4.97 32.41
C SER A 227 -13.63 -5.01 33.07
N LEU A 228 -13.80 -4.26 34.15
CA LEU A 228 -15.06 -4.22 34.91
C LEU A 228 -16.23 -3.68 34.08
N PHE A 229 -16.03 -2.53 33.42
CA PHE A 229 -17.14 -1.83 32.72
C PHE A 229 -17.48 -2.45 31.35
N CYS A 230 -16.53 -3.16 30.73
CA CYS A 230 -16.70 -3.79 29.43
C CYS A 230 -16.93 -5.29 29.49
N ASN A 231 -16.93 -5.89 30.69
CA ASN A 231 -17.14 -7.30 30.94
C ASN A 231 -16.17 -8.19 30.12
N VAL A 232 -14.88 -7.89 30.23
CA VAL A 232 -13.77 -8.67 29.67
C VAL A 232 -12.76 -9.00 30.76
N ASP A 233 -12.02 -10.11 30.61
CA ASP A 233 -10.91 -10.42 31.53
C ASP A 233 -9.85 -9.32 31.46
N VAL A 234 -9.23 -8.95 32.58
CA VAL A 234 -8.20 -7.91 32.62
C VAL A 234 -7.01 -8.22 31.70
N HIS A 235 -6.65 -9.50 31.56
CA HIS A 235 -5.60 -9.96 30.65
C HIS A 235 -5.97 -9.84 29.17
N ASN A 236 -7.25 -9.60 28.85
CA ASN A 236 -7.75 -9.36 27.50
C ASN A 236 -7.88 -7.87 27.18
N VAL A 237 -7.47 -6.99 28.10
CA VAL A 237 -7.30 -5.55 27.85
C VAL A 237 -5.86 -5.32 27.43
N ILE A 238 -5.66 -5.19 26.12
CA ILE A 238 -4.36 -5.10 25.48
C ILE A 238 -3.99 -3.64 25.23
N GLU A 239 -2.85 -3.20 25.70
CA GLU A 239 -2.30 -1.90 25.39
C GLU A 239 -1.76 -1.87 23.94
N ASN A 240 -1.98 -0.77 23.24
CA ASN A 240 -1.41 -0.54 21.91
C ASN A 240 -0.95 0.91 21.80
N LEU A 241 0.29 1.15 22.15
CA LEU A 241 0.94 2.46 22.07
C LEU A 241 1.31 2.84 20.64
N ASP A 242 1.51 4.12 20.42
CA ASP A 242 2.13 4.61 19.20
C ASP A 242 3.57 4.12 19.11
N VAL A 243 4.00 3.77 17.89
CA VAL A 243 5.34 3.29 17.60
C VAL A 243 6.02 4.18 16.58
N ASP A 244 7.34 4.33 16.67
CA ASP A 244 8.12 5.17 15.74
C ASP A 244 8.17 4.54 14.34
N VAL A 245 8.35 3.23 14.30
CA VAL A 245 8.36 2.44 13.07
C VAL A 245 7.12 1.55 13.04
N LEU A 246 6.27 1.71 12.03
CA LEU A 246 4.99 0.99 11.92
C LEU A 246 5.14 -0.54 12.12
N TYR A 247 6.25 -1.09 11.63
CA TYR A 247 6.55 -2.53 11.72
C TYR A 247 7.00 -3.01 13.11
N GLU A 248 7.12 -2.11 14.10
CA GLU A 248 7.28 -2.49 15.52
C GLU A 248 5.96 -2.95 16.15
N ALA A 249 4.81 -2.59 15.58
CA ALA A 249 3.50 -2.91 16.15
C ALA A 249 3.31 -4.41 16.47
N PRO A 250 3.73 -5.39 15.64
CA PRO A 250 3.67 -6.79 16.00
C PRO A 250 4.49 -7.11 17.27
N LEU A 251 5.68 -6.56 17.43
CA LEU A 251 6.52 -6.81 18.60
C LEU A 251 5.92 -6.19 19.87
N ALA A 252 5.33 -5.00 19.77
CA ALA A 252 4.62 -4.36 20.89
C ALA A 252 3.42 -5.20 21.33
N LEU A 253 2.60 -5.67 20.38
CA LEU A 253 1.43 -6.51 20.66
C LEU A 253 1.82 -7.93 21.12
N GLU A 254 2.99 -8.45 20.71
CA GLU A 254 3.53 -9.71 21.25
C GLU A 254 3.91 -9.56 22.73
N LYS A 255 4.55 -8.44 23.09
CA LYS A 255 4.88 -8.13 24.50
C LYS A 255 3.61 -8.07 25.37
N GLU A 256 2.52 -7.54 24.84
CA GLU A 256 1.19 -7.52 25.48
C GLU A 256 0.46 -8.87 25.39
N LYS A 257 1.07 -9.91 24.79
CA LYS A 257 0.56 -11.28 24.69
C LYS A 257 -0.73 -11.42 23.87
N LEU A 258 -0.99 -10.53 22.91
CA LEU A 258 -2.21 -10.57 22.09
C LEU A 258 -2.40 -11.95 21.42
N ALA A 259 -1.36 -12.49 20.79
CA ALA A 259 -1.45 -13.77 20.10
C ALA A 259 -1.73 -14.94 21.07
N GLN A 260 -1.13 -14.93 22.27
CA GLN A 260 -1.40 -15.93 23.30
C GLN A 260 -2.85 -15.88 23.78
N VAL A 261 -3.41 -14.68 23.97
CA VAL A 261 -4.83 -14.50 24.34
C VAL A 261 -5.73 -15.04 23.22
N VAL A 262 -5.41 -14.74 21.96
CA VAL A 262 -6.17 -15.24 20.79
C VAL A 262 -6.11 -16.77 20.70
N CYS A 263 -4.92 -17.37 20.77
CA CYS A 263 -4.75 -18.82 20.72
C CYS A 263 -5.52 -19.52 21.86
N LYS A 264 -5.38 -19.01 23.10
CA LYS A 264 -6.11 -19.52 24.26
C LYS A 264 -7.63 -19.44 24.06
N ARG A 265 -8.13 -18.31 23.56
CA ARG A 265 -9.57 -18.10 23.33
C ARG A 265 -10.14 -19.02 22.25
N LEU A 266 -9.38 -19.29 21.20
CA LEU A 266 -9.77 -20.16 20.09
C LEU A 266 -9.50 -21.65 20.36
N GLY A 267 -8.86 -21.99 21.49
CA GLY A 267 -8.52 -23.37 21.85
C GLY A 267 -7.52 -24.00 20.86
N ILE A 268 -6.55 -23.24 20.41
CA ILE A 268 -5.47 -23.69 19.53
C ILE A 268 -4.12 -23.58 20.23
N ASP A 269 -3.13 -24.33 19.75
CA ASP A 269 -1.77 -24.28 20.29
C ASP A 269 -1.16 -22.89 20.10
N CYS A 270 -0.22 -22.52 20.96
CA CYS A 270 0.50 -21.25 20.87
C CYS A 270 2.00 -21.49 20.94
N PRO A 271 2.62 -22.00 19.88
CA PRO A 271 4.07 -22.15 19.84
C PRO A 271 4.79 -20.80 19.90
N GLU A 272 6.06 -20.80 20.26
CA GLU A 272 6.86 -19.57 20.23
C GLU A 272 6.96 -19.02 18.78
N PRO A 273 6.86 -17.69 18.61
CA PRO A 273 6.92 -17.09 17.29
C PRO A 273 8.35 -17.01 16.76
N ASP A 274 8.55 -17.33 15.50
CA ASP A 274 9.77 -16.99 14.77
C ASP A 274 9.69 -15.55 14.25
N LEU A 275 10.36 -14.64 14.95
CA LEU A 275 10.39 -13.20 14.66
C LEU A 275 11.82 -12.67 14.47
N ASP A 276 12.82 -13.52 14.30
CA ASP A 276 14.22 -13.08 14.31
C ASP A 276 14.53 -12.21 13.08
N ASP A 277 14.10 -12.61 11.89
CA ASP A 277 14.22 -11.78 10.68
C ASP A 277 13.48 -10.44 10.81
N TRP A 278 12.30 -10.47 11.45
CA TRP A 278 11.51 -9.25 11.68
C TRP A 278 12.19 -8.29 12.64
N LYS A 279 12.78 -8.80 13.72
CA LYS A 279 13.59 -8.00 14.68
C LYS A 279 14.84 -7.44 14.04
N ALA A 280 15.54 -8.24 13.22
CA ALA A 280 16.72 -7.81 12.50
C ALA A 280 16.40 -6.67 11.51
N MET A 281 15.31 -6.76 10.79
CA MET A 281 14.82 -5.71 9.89
C MET A 281 14.50 -4.42 10.67
N ILE A 282 13.77 -4.50 11.79
CA ILE A 282 13.46 -3.33 12.64
C ILE A 282 14.75 -2.70 13.19
N HIS A 283 15.71 -3.54 13.60
CA HIS A 283 17.00 -3.04 14.07
C HIS A 283 17.74 -2.25 13.00
N ALA A 284 17.79 -2.77 11.77
CA ALA A 284 18.38 -2.06 10.63
C ALA A 284 17.66 -0.73 10.34
N TRP A 285 16.32 -0.74 10.41
CA TRP A 285 15.50 0.46 10.20
C TRP A 285 15.78 1.58 11.22
N LYS A 286 15.97 1.21 12.49
CA LYS A 286 16.24 2.19 13.57
C LYS A 286 17.70 2.66 13.65
N ASN A 287 18.61 2.00 12.95
CA ASN A 287 20.04 2.31 12.98
C ASN A 287 20.59 2.51 11.55
N PRO A 288 20.05 3.45 10.75
CA PRO A 288 20.58 3.74 9.44
C PRO A 288 21.98 4.36 9.56
N THR A 289 22.87 4.03 8.65
CA THR A 289 24.23 4.58 8.59
C THR A 289 24.38 5.73 7.62
N ARG A 290 23.40 5.89 6.71
CA ARG A 290 23.36 6.92 5.67
C ARG A 290 21.97 7.52 5.55
N LYS A 291 21.88 8.64 4.83
CA LYS A 291 20.61 9.25 4.43
C LYS A 291 20.59 9.40 2.92
N VAL A 292 19.42 9.33 2.32
CA VAL A 292 19.22 9.55 0.89
C VAL A 292 17.95 10.38 0.69
N ARG A 293 18.03 11.42 -0.13
CA ARG A 293 16.89 12.30 -0.43
C ARG A 293 16.29 11.95 -1.79
N ILE A 294 15.03 11.54 -1.80
CA ILE A 294 14.29 11.20 -3.01
C ILE A 294 13.20 12.26 -3.26
N ALA A 295 13.29 12.93 -4.41
CA ALA A 295 12.23 13.81 -4.87
C ALA A 295 11.09 12.98 -5.49
N LEU A 296 9.93 12.93 -4.82
CA LEU A 296 8.70 12.34 -5.33
C LEU A 296 7.89 13.43 -6.04
N VAL A 297 7.96 13.44 -7.39
CA VAL A 297 7.31 14.45 -8.22
C VAL A 297 5.92 13.98 -8.63
N GLY A 298 4.93 14.33 -7.84
CA GLY A 298 3.55 13.86 -7.96
C GLY A 298 2.53 14.98 -7.96
N LYS A 299 1.25 14.63 -8.16
CA LYS A 299 0.14 15.59 -8.11
C LYS A 299 -0.77 15.43 -6.88
N TYR A 300 -0.61 14.36 -6.12
CA TYR A 300 -1.39 14.10 -4.90
C TYR A 300 -0.54 14.28 -3.64
N VAL A 301 0.46 15.14 -3.69
CA VAL A 301 1.47 15.33 -2.61
C VAL A 301 0.91 15.95 -1.33
N GLN A 302 -0.30 16.51 -1.35
CA GLN A 302 -0.96 17.06 -0.16
C GLN A 302 -1.59 15.96 0.73
N LEU A 303 -1.88 14.78 0.17
CA LEU A 303 -2.33 13.61 0.91
C LEU A 303 -1.33 12.45 0.69
N HIS A 304 -0.46 12.24 1.66
CA HIS A 304 0.61 11.25 1.56
C HIS A 304 0.09 9.81 1.35
N ASP A 305 -1.09 9.49 1.89
CA ASP A 305 -1.74 8.19 1.71
C ASP A 305 -2.08 7.86 0.25
N ALA A 306 -2.12 8.87 -0.64
CA ALA A 306 -2.30 8.63 -2.08
C ALA A 306 -1.11 7.91 -2.74
N TYR A 307 0.07 7.92 -2.09
CA TYR A 307 1.30 7.28 -2.54
C TYR A 307 1.89 6.34 -1.48
N ILE A 308 1.06 5.79 -0.58
CA ILE A 308 1.54 5.04 0.57
C ILE A 308 2.40 3.83 0.18
N SER A 309 2.03 3.07 -0.86
CA SER A 309 2.83 1.92 -1.31
C SER A 309 4.16 2.35 -1.92
N VAL A 310 4.23 3.49 -2.61
CA VAL A 310 5.48 4.06 -3.12
C VAL A 310 6.39 4.46 -1.96
N VAL A 311 5.85 5.18 -0.98
CA VAL A 311 6.58 5.61 0.23
C VAL A 311 7.10 4.42 1.01
N GLU A 312 6.26 3.42 1.26
CA GLU A 312 6.67 2.21 1.96
C GLU A 312 7.75 1.44 1.18
N SER A 313 7.63 1.36 -0.16
CA SER A 313 8.64 0.70 -1.00
C SER A 313 9.99 1.41 -0.95
N LEU A 314 10.01 2.75 -0.94
CA LEU A 314 11.25 3.54 -0.75
C LEU A 314 11.86 3.27 0.63
N LYS A 315 11.05 3.24 1.69
CA LYS A 315 11.51 2.94 3.05
C LYS A 315 12.05 1.50 3.18
N HIS A 316 11.35 0.51 2.60
CA HIS A 316 11.82 -0.89 2.56
C HIS A 316 13.19 -0.98 1.87
N ALA A 317 13.32 -0.31 0.72
CA ALA A 317 14.55 -0.29 -0.05
C ALA A 317 15.69 0.42 0.68
N ALA A 318 15.40 1.56 1.32
CA ALA A 318 16.38 2.29 2.12
C ALA A 318 16.88 1.45 3.30
N CYS A 319 15.97 0.83 4.06
CA CYS A 319 16.32 -0.07 5.16
C CYS A 319 17.25 -1.21 4.68
N ALA A 320 16.95 -1.84 3.54
CA ALA A 320 17.77 -2.91 2.99
C ALA A 320 19.13 -2.46 2.46
N ASN A 321 19.32 -1.15 2.21
CA ASN A 321 20.59 -0.52 1.86
C ASN A 321 21.29 0.14 3.06
N GLY A 322 20.77 -0.05 4.28
CA GLY A 322 21.34 0.55 5.51
C GLY A 322 21.18 2.06 5.60
N ALA A 323 20.19 2.62 4.91
CA ALA A 323 19.94 4.05 4.83
C ALA A 323 18.54 4.45 5.36
N GLU A 324 18.40 5.72 5.72
CA GLU A 324 17.15 6.41 5.94
C GLU A 324 16.77 7.19 4.68
N VAL A 325 15.53 7.07 4.21
CA VAL A 325 15.05 7.87 3.07
C VAL A 325 14.30 9.11 3.57
N GLU A 326 14.73 10.27 3.10
CA GLU A 326 14.04 11.55 3.21
C GLU A 326 13.25 11.78 1.92
N ILE A 327 11.92 11.89 2.01
CA ILE A 327 11.06 12.11 0.84
C ILE A 327 10.80 13.60 0.69
N GLN A 328 11.33 14.18 -0.38
CA GLN A 328 11.00 15.53 -0.81
C GLN A 328 9.71 15.47 -1.66
N TRP A 329 8.62 15.95 -1.11
CA TRP A 329 7.34 16.02 -1.77
C TRP A 329 7.31 17.20 -2.75
N VAL A 330 7.25 16.93 -4.05
CA VAL A 330 7.27 17.94 -5.10
C VAL A 330 5.94 17.94 -5.84
N ASP A 331 5.19 19.03 -5.74
CA ASP A 331 3.97 19.22 -6.53
C ASP A 331 4.35 19.49 -7.99
N SER A 332 4.01 18.56 -8.85
CA SER A 332 4.33 18.66 -10.28
C SER A 332 3.67 19.85 -10.99
N GLU A 333 2.62 20.45 -10.44
CA GLU A 333 2.01 21.66 -10.99
C GLU A 333 2.87 22.91 -10.79
N LEU A 334 3.79 22.88 -9.81
CA LEU A 334 4.68 24.00 -9.48
C LEU A 334 6.04 23.89 -10.16
N VAL A 335 6.34 22.79 -10.85
CA VAL A 335 7.61 22.58 -11.54
C VAL A 335 7.56 23.15 -12.95
N SER A 336 8.57 23.93 -13.30
CA SER A 336 8.76 24.55 -14.62
C SER A 336 10.23 24.58 -15.00
N SER A 337 10.55 24.85 -16.28
CA SER A 337 11.93 25.01 -16.76
C SER A 337 12.71 26.11 -16.06
N PHE A 338 12.03 27.10 -15.45
CA PHE A 338 12.67 28.20 -14.73
C PHE A 338 13.11 27.86 -13.30
N ASN A 339 12.49 26.86 -12.67
CA ASN A 339 12.69 26.57 -11.25
C ASN A 339 13.08 25.11 -10.95
N VAL A 340 13.06 24.23 -11.94
CA VAL A 340 13.32 22.79 -11.74
C VAL A 340 14.67 22.53 -11.10
N ALA A 341 15.73 23.24 -11.51
CA ALA A 341 17.06 23.10 -10.94
C ALA A 341 17.09 23.48 -9.45
N ASP A 342 16.41 24.59 -9.07
CA ASP A 342 16.36 25.00 -7.66
C ASP A 342 15.57 24.02 -6.80
N ILE A 343 14.51 23.41 -7.37
CA ILE A 343 13.67 22.44 -6.66
C ILE A 343 14.41 21.10 -6.46
N LEU A 344 15.12 20.62 -7.49
CA LEU A 344 15.63 19.25 -7.52
C LEU A 344 17.15 19.12 -7.27
N LYS A 345 17.90 20.22 -7.11
CA LYS A 345 19.37 20.22 -6.95
C LYS A 345 19.88 19.38 -5.78
N ASP A 346 19.08 19.25 -4.72
CA ASP A 346 19.48 18.51 -3.50
C ASP A 346 18.91 17.07 -3.49
N ALA A 347 18.31 16.61 -4.58
CA ALA A 347 17.75 15.27 -4.69
C ALA A 347 18.79 14.28 -5.20
N ASP A 348 18.99 13.17 -4.47
CA ASP A 348 19.87 12.07 -4.86
C ASP A 348 19.20 11.14 -5.88
N GLY A 349 17.88 11.20 -5.98
CA GLY A 349 17.09 10.46 -6.95
C GLY A 349 15.72 11.09 -7.16
N ILE A 350 15.17 10.93 -8.36
CA ILE A 350 13.87 11.48 -8.76
C ILE A 350 12.92 10.33 -9.08
N LEU A 351 11.75 10.29 -8.42
CA LEU A 351 10.69 9.33 -8.67
C LEU A 351 9.45 10.05 -9.18
N VAL A 352 8.93 9.60 -10.34
CA VAL A 352 7.64 10.06 -10.87
C VAL A 352 6.63 8.92 -10.78
N PRO A 353 5.64 9.03 -9.87
CA PRO A 353 4.67 7.98 -9.64
C PRO A 353 3.55 7.95 -10.66
N GLY A 354 2.72 6.93 -10.60
CA GLY A 354 1.46 6.80 -11.33
C GLY A 354 0.46 7.93 -11.05
N GLY A 355 -0.59 7.98 -11.85
CA GLY A 355 -1.68 8.95 -11.71
C GLY A 355 -2.55 9.01 -12.97
N PHE A 356 -3.71 9.69 -12.87
CA PHE A 356 -4.67 9.85 -13.96
C PHE A 356 -4.96 11.35 -14.22
N GLY A 357 -5.33 11.67 -15.47
CA GLY A 357 -5.69 13.04 -15.90
C GLY A 357 -4.48 13.94 -16.13
N ASP A 358 -4.74 15.12 -16.68
CA ASP A 358 -3.80 16.05 -17.30
C ASP A 358 -3.05 16.99 -16.35
N ARG A 359 -3.50 17.10 -15.11
CA ARG A 359 -2.93 18.01 -14.10
C ARG A 359 -1.47 17.68 -13.79
N GLY A 360 -0.58 18.67 -13.85
CA GLY A 360 0.84 18.56 -13.49
C GLY A 360 1.71 17.74 -14.46
N ILE A 361 1.23 17.46 -15.67
CA ILE A 361 1.95 16.64 -16.67
C ILE A 361 3.23 17.32 -17.15
N GLU A 362 3.17 18.60 -17.52
CA GLU A 362 4.35 19.31 -18.03
C GLU A 362 5.45 19.45 -16.97
N GLY A 363 5.08 19.64 -15.70
CA GLY A 363 6.07 19.64 -14.61
C GLY A 363 6.73 18.28 -14.39
N LYS A 364 6.00 17.17 -14.59
CA LYS A 364 6.60 15.83 -14.59
C LYS A 364 7.59 15.66 -15.73
N ILE A 365 7.24 16.07 -16.97
CA ILE A 365 8.11 16.01 -18.13
C ILE A 365 9.39 16.84 -17.89
N THR A 366 9.25 18.05 -17.33
CA THR A 366 10.39 18.92 -16.98
C THR A 366 11.29 18.28 -15.91
N ALA A 367 10.73 17.63 -14.89
CA ALA A 367 11.52 16.94 -13.88
C ALA A 367 12.25 15.70 -14.45
N ILE A 368 11.64 15.00 -15.40
CA ILE A 368 12.25 13.86 -16.10
C ILE A 368 13.39 14.34 -17.01
N GLU A 369 13.23 15.45 -17.75
CA GLU A 369 14.28 16.07 -18.52
C GLU A 369 15.48 16.44 -17.64
N TYR A 370 15.21 17.04 -16.47
CA TYR A 370 16.26 17.36 -15.50
C TYR A 370 17.01 16.09 -15.06
N ALA A 371 16.30 15.03 -14.68
CA ALA A 371 16.91 13.76 -14.29
C ALA A 371 17.81 13.20 -15.41
N ARG A 372 17.31 13.16 -16.65
CA ARG A 372 18.04 12.62 -17.80
C ARG A 372 19.28 13.43 -18.14
N THR A 373 19.19 14.76 -18.15
CA THR A 373 20.28 15.65 -18.57
C THR A 373 21.34 15.87 -17.51
N HIS A 374 21.02 15.66 -16.22
CA HIS A 374 21.94 15.83 -15.09
C HIS A 374 22.41 14.50 -14.49
N ASN A 375 22.09 13.37 -15.13
CA ASN A 375 22.46 12.02 -14.66
C ASN A 375 21.94 11.68 -13.26
N VAL A 376 20.85 12.33 -12.81
CA VAL A 376 20.21 12.00 -11.52
C VAL A 376 19.47 10.68 -11.65
N PRO A 377 19.66 9.69 -10.76
CA PRO A 377 18.92 8.44 -10.78
C PRO A 377 17.41 8.67 -10.86
N PHE A 378 16.76 7.97 -11.81
CA PHE A 378 15.34 8.18 -12.13
C PHE A 378 14.55 6.88 -12.10
N LEU A 379 13.41 6.88 -11.38
CA LEU A 379 12.41 5.80 -11.39
C LEU A 379 11.05 6.34 -11.83
N GLY A 380 10.53 5.83 -12.96
CA GLY A 380 9.19 6.16 -13.46
C GLY A 380 8.22 5.00 -13.28
N LEU A 381 7.04 5.25 -12.68
CA LEU A 381 6.01 4.23 -12.43
C LEU A 381 4.75 4.57 -13.21
N CYS A 382 4.23 3.65 -14.02
CA CYS A 382 3.00 3.75 -14.80
C CYS A 382 2.97 5.05 -15.64
N LEU A 383 2.25 6.07 -15.21
CA LEU A 383 2.26 7.40 -15.86
C LEU A 383 3.67 8.00 -15.92
N GLY A 384 4.52 7.71 -14.92
CA GLY A 384 5.92 8.16 -14.93
C GLY A 384 6.73 7.59 -16.09
N MET A 385 6.52 6.32 -16.47
CA MET A 385 7.10 5.73 -17.68
C MET A 385 6.54 6.39 -18.94
N GLN A 386 5.23 6.60 -19.01
CA GLN A 386 4.61 7.24 -20.17
C GLN A 386 5.17 8.64 -20.39
N MET A 387 5.33 9.42 -19.32
CA MET A 387 5.91 10.78 -19.42
C MET A 387 7.40 10.76 -19.73
N ALA A 388 8.14 9.74 -19.34
CA ALA A 388 9.54 9.57 -19.74
C ALA A 388 9.68 9.33 -21.25
N ILE A 389 8.76 8.58 -21.85
CA ILE A 389 8.72 8.37 -23.30
C ILE A 389 8.31 9.66 -24.04
N VAL A 390 7.33 10.39 -23.50
CA VAL A 390 6.93 11.71 -24.07
C VAL A 390 8.08 12.71 -24.00
N GLU A 391 8.77 12.79 -22.87
CA GLU A 391 9.97 13.64 -22.70
C GLU A 391 11.03 13.30 -23.73
N PHE A 392 11.38 12.03 -23.85
CA PHE A 392 12.39 11.55 -24.80
C PHE A 392 11.98 11.86 -26.26
N ALA A 393 10.73 11.64 -26.61
CA ALA A 393 10.22 11.94 -27.93
C ALA A 393 10.29 13.45 -28.25
N ARG A 394 10.00 14.32 -27.27
CA ARG A 394 10.07 15.78 -27.48
C ARG A 394 11.49 16.29 -27.57
N HIS A 395 12.37 15.90 -26.67
CA HIS A 395 13.66 16.55 -26.48
C HIS A 395 14.84 15.79 -27.12
N VAL A 396 14.70 14.49 -27.40
CA VAL A 396 15.73 13.69 -28.07
C VAL A 396 15.36 13.49 -29.55
N LEU A 397 14.09 13.09 -29.85
CA LEU A 397 13.66 12.86 -31.24
C LEU A 397 13.19 14.12 -31.95
N GLY A 398 12.92 15.23 -31.23
CA GLY A 398 12.46 16.50 -31.81
C GLY A 398 10.96 16.53 -32.18
N TYR A 399 10.16 15.57 -31.69
CA TYR A 399 8.70 15.54 -31.89
C TYR A 399 8.01 16.45 -30.86
N THR A 400 8.06 17.77 -31.10
CA THR A 400 7.69 18.81 -30.13
C THR A 400 6.28 18.73 -29.59
N ASP A 401 5.34 18.10 -30.31
CA ASP A 401 3.96 17.89 -29.92
C ASP A 401 3.69 16.45 -29.40
N ALA A 402 4.74 15.61 -29.26
CA ALA A 402 4.57 14.25 -28.79
C ALA A 402 3.84 14.21 -27.44
N HIS A 403 2.85 13.32 -27.33
CA HIS A 403 2.02 13.22 -26.13
C HIS A 403 1.37 11.84 -26.01
N SER A 404 0.68 11.62 -24.88
CA SER A 404 -0.33 10.58 -24.76
C SER A 404 -1.64 11.03 -25.42
N SER A 405 -2.26 10.18 -26.21
CA SER A 405 -3.58 10.43 -26.79
C SER A 405 -4.71 10.51 -25.75
N GLU A 406 -4.46 10.06 -24.51
CA GLU A 406 -5.34 10.30 -23.37
C GLU A 406 -5.42 11.78 -22.99
N LEU A 407 -4.26 12.43 -22.96
CA LEU A 407 -4.09 13.77 -22.43
C LEU A 407 -4.17 14.84 -23.53
N ASN A 408 -3.75 14.49 -24.73
CA ASN A 408 -3.88 15.33 -25.94
C ASN A 408 -4.37 14.49 -27.14
N PRO A 409 -5.69 14.37 -27.36
CA PRO A 409 -6.24 13.60 -28.48
C PRO A 409 -5.85 14.13 -29.87
N ASN A 410 -5.35 15.37 -29.93
CA ASN A 410 -5.00 16.04 -31.19
C ASN A 410 -3.49 16.01 -31.51
N THR A 411 -2.68 15.33 -30.71
CA THR A 411 -1.25 15.20 -30.98
C THR A 411 -1.00 14.52 -32.33
N THR A 412 -0.02 15.00 -33.09
CA THR A 412 0.40 14.33 -34.34
C THR A 412 1.40 13.21 -34.08
N HIS A 413 1.96 13.14 -32.85
CA HIS A 413 2.87 12.10 -32.40
C HIS A 413 2.35 11.42 -31.13
N PRO A 414 1.32 10.56 -31.24
CA PRO A 414 0.76 9.83 -30.08
C PRO A 414 1.69 8.69 -29.68
N VAL A 415 2.81 9.01 -29.02
CA VAL A 415 3.81 8.01 -28.56
C VAL A 415 3.27 7.11 -27.46
N ILE A 416 2.23 7.56 -26.75
CA ILE A 416 1.40 6.79 -25.83
C ILE A 416 -0.02 6.77 -26.38
N HIS A 417 -0.59 5.57 -26.53
CA HIS A 417 -1.88 5.38 -27.17
C HIS A 417 -2.75 4.35 -26.45
N ILE A 418 -4.06 4.37 -26.71
CA ILE A 418 -5.00 3.43 -26.12
C ILE A 418 -4.76 2.02 -26.65
N MET A 419 -4.87 1.02 -25.77
CA MET A 419 -4.81 -0.37 -26.18
C MET A 419 -5.97 -0.74 -27.13
N PRO A 420 -5.73 -1.57 -28.16
CA PRO A 420 -6.79 -1.93 -29.14
C PRO A 420 -8.04 -2.54 -28.53
N ASP A 421 -7.90 -3.31 -27.45
CA ASP A 421 -8.98 -3.96 -26.69
C ASP A 421 -9.72 -3.02 -25.72
N GLN A 422 -9.23 -1.79 -25.54
CA GLN A 422 -9.83 -0.76 -24.68
C GLN A 422 -10.68 0.28 -25.44
N HIS A 423 -10.74 0.23 -26.77
CA HIS A 423 -11.43 1.24 -27.60
C HIS A 423 -12.94 1.35 -27.39
N ASN A 424 -13.62 0.27 -26.99
CA ASN A 424 -15.11 0.21 -26.88
C ASN A 424 -15.60 0.10 -25.44
N VAL A 425 -14.78 0.49 -24.45
CA VAL A 425 -15.15 0.41 -23.04
C VAL A 425 -15.94 1.63 -22.63
N THR A 426 -17.16 1.45 -22.13
CA THR A 426 -18.06 2.52 -21.66
C THR A 426 -18.00 2.75 -20.17
N ASP A 427 -17.76 1.68 -19.39
CA ASP A 427 -17.64 1.77 -17.94
C ASP A 427 -16.21 2.15 -17.53
N LEU A 428 -16.07 3.07 -16.56
CA LEU A 428 -14.76 3.53 -16.10
C LEU A 428 -14.15 2.61 -15.02
N GLY A 429 -14.99 2.03 -14.14
CA GLY A 429 -14.53 1.16 -13.07
C GLY A 429 -14.29 -0.28 -13.51
N GLY A 430 -13.20 -0.90 -13.05
CA GLY A 430 -12.90 -2.32 -13.29
C GLY A 430 -12.58 -2.71 -14.75
N THR A 431 -12.28 -1.73 -15.61
CA THR A 431 -12.12 -1.95 -17.06
C THR A 431 -10.73 -1.63 -17.60
N LEU A 432 -9.81 -1.26 -16.72
CA LEU A 432 -8.39 -1.07 -17.03
C LEU A 432 -7.69 -2.43 -17.24
N ARG A 433 -6.45 -2.42 -17.71
CA ARG A 433 -5.56 -3.56 -17.58
C ARG A 433 -5.15 -3.66 -16.11
N LEU A 434 -5.78 -4.59 -15.38
CA LEU A 434 -5.69 -4.72 -13.93
C LEU A 434 -5.08 -6.05 -13.53
N GLY A 435 -4.24 -6.04 -12.50
CA GLY A 435 -3.66 -7.24 -11.90
C GLY A 435 -2.28 -7.60 -12.41
N ALA A 436 -1.86 -8.81 -12.12
CA ALA A 436 -0.53 -9.30 -12.43
C ALA A 436 -0.40 -9.79 -13.86
N TYR A 437 0.61 -9.28 -14.58
CA TYR A 437 0.95 -9.70 -15.93
C TYR A 437 2.44 -10.01 -16.03
N LYS A 438 2.74 -10.98 -16.89
CA LYS A 438 4.13 -11.40 -17.16
C LYS A 438 4.83 -10.41 -18.07
N CYS A 439 6.09 -10.13 -17.73
CA CYS A 439 7.02 -9.34 -18.52
C CYS A 439 8.29 -10.17 -18.76
N VAL A 440 8.79 -10.17 -19.99
CA VAL A 440 10.04 -10.80 -20.39
C VAL A 440 11.12 -9.74 -20.44
N LEU A 441 12.15 -9.88 -19.62
CA LEU A 441 13.26 -8.94 -19.53
C LEU A 441 14.38 -9.27 -20.53
N ASP A 442 15.00 -8.22 -21.06
CA ASP A 442 16.26 -8.34 -21.83
C ASP A 442 17.41 -8.69 -20.88
N GLU A 443 18.09 -9.79 -21.12
CA GLU A 443 19.19 -10.29 -20.28
C GLU A 443 20.38 -9.32 -20.17
N ASN A 444 20.50 -8.35 -21.07
CA ASN A 444 21.53 -7.30 -21.04
C ASN A 444 21.09 -6.01 -20.36
N SER A 445 19.92 -6.01 -19.74
CA SER A 445 19.36 -4.81 -19.08
C SER A 445 19.78 -4.71 -17.60
N LYS A 446 19.78 -3.47 -17.08
CA LYS A 446 19.90 -3.21 -15.64
C LYS A 446 18.73 -3.84 -14.89
N ALA A 447 17.51 -3.78 -15.46
CA ALA A 447 16.32 -4.39 -14.89
C ALA A 447 16.52 -5.92 -14.68
N TYR A 448 17.02 -6.65 -15.69
CA TYR A 448 17.31 -8.07 -15.53
C TYR A 448 18.32 -8.34 -14.41
N ALA A 449 19.38 -7.54 -14.33
CA ALA A 449 20.39 -7.69 -13.27
C ALA A 449 19.81 -7.48 -11.87
N LEU A 450 18.79 -6.64 -11.72
CA LEU A 450 18.11 -6.38 -10.44
C LEU A 450 17.16 -7.52 -10.04
N TYR A 451 16.36 -8.02 -10.99
CA TYR A 451 15.40 -9.11 -10.71
C TYR A 451 16.06 -10.49 -10.63
N GLY A 452 17.10 -10.72 -11.42
CA GLY A 452 17.77 -12.03 -11.51
C GLY A 452 16.96 -13.11 -12.23
N GLU A 453 15.83 -12.75 -12.83
CA GLU A 453 14.90 -13.65 -13.52
C GLU A 453 14.51 -13.09 -14.88
N LYS A 454 14.40 -13.95 -15.90
CA LYS A 454 14.04 -13.54 -17.26
C LYS A 454 12.56 -13.22 -17.44
N VAL A 455 11.69 -13.88 -16.71
CA VAL A 455 10.25 -13.68 -16.74
C VAL A 455 9.80 -13.27 -15.37
N ILE A 456 9.34 -12.04 -15.26
CA ILE A 456 8.79 -11.47 -14.04
C ILE A 456 7.27 -11.30 -14.16
N GLU A 457 6.62 -11.05 -13.06
CA GLU A 457 5.18 -10.79 -13.02
C GLU A 457 4.91 -9.59 -12.12
N GLU A 458 4.31 -8.52 -12.68
CA GLU A 458 4.04 -7.27 -12.00
C GLU A 458 2.58 -6.86 -12.11
N ARG A 459 2.08 -6.07 -11.14
CA ARG A 459 0.70 -5.57 -11.13
C ARG A 459 0.56 -4.33 -11.97
N HIS A 460 -0.54 -4.24 -12.69
CA HIS A 460 -0.87 -3.15 -13.60
C HIS A 460 -2.19 -2.47 -13.22
N ARG A 461 -2.29 -1.18 -13.57
CA ARG A 461 -3.49 -0.36 -13.45
C ARG A 461 -3.45 0.76 -14.47
N HIS A 462 -3.67 0.45 -15.75
CA HIS A 462 -3.61 1.43 -16.84
C HIS A 462 -4.48 1.03 -18.02
N ARG A 463 -4.76 2.00 -18.91
CA ARG A 463 -5.49 1.83 -20.16
C ARG A 463 -4.63 2.16 -21.39
N TYR A 464 -3.69 3.08 -21.24
CA TYR A 464 -2.82 3.56 -22.29
C TYR A 464 -1.43 2.98 -22.13
N GLU A 465 -0.72 2.81 -23.25
CA GLU A 465 0.62 2.23 -23.30
C GLU A 465 1.43 2.74 -24.48
N VAL A 466 2.66 2.28 -24.61
CA VAL A 466 3.59 2.67 -25.68
C VAL A 466 3.01 2.30 -27.04
N ASN A 467 2.94 3.29 -27.96
CA ASN A 467 2.52 3.05 -29.32
C ASN A 467 3.63 2.32 -30.09
N ASN A 468 3.29 1.15 -30.61
CA ASN A 468 4.24 0.26 -31.30
C ASN A 468 4.90 0.90 -32.54
N GLU A 469 4.27 1.89 -33.16
CA GLU A 469 4.81 2.59 -34.34
C GLU A 469 6.10 3.37 -34.03
N TYR A 470 6.33 3.71 -32.74
CA TYR A 470 7.49 4.48 -32.31
C TYR A 470 8.63 3.64 -31.74
N ARG A 471 8.48 2.30 -31.60
CA ARG A 471 9.50 1.46 -30.97
C ARG A 471 10.88 1.54 -31.61
N ASP A 472 10.93 1.45 -32.93
CA ASP A 472 12.19 1.44 -33.67
C ASP A 472 12.94 2.75 -33.48
N VAL A 473 12.26 3.90 -33.67
CA VAL A 473 12.88 5.21 -33.53
C VAL A 473 13.33 5.50 -32.09
N LEU A 474 12.59 5.03 -31.08
CA LEU A 474 12.99 5.14 -29.67
C LEU A 474 14.28 4.34 -29.42
N THR A 475 14.34 3.11 -29.93
CA THR A 475 15.48 2.21 -29.72
C THR A 475 16.72 2.67 -30.45
N GLU A 476 16.60 3.13 -31.68
CA GLU A 476 17.70 3.68 -32.49
C GLU A 476 18.37 4.90 -31.87
N ASN A 477 17.61 5.65 -31.04
CA ASN A 477 18.10 6.85 -30.36
C ASN A 477 18.51 6.64 -28.89
N GLY A 478 18.65 5.38 -28.43
CA GLY A 478 19.26 5.06 -27.14
C GLY A 478 18.31 4.65 -26.03
N MET A 479 16.99 4.60 -26.27
CA MET A 479 16.04 4.02 -25.32
C MET A 479 15.99 2.51 -25.47
N GLN A 480 16.32 1.76 -24.43
CA GLN A 480 16.19 0.30 -24.42
C GLN A 480 14.80 -0.09 -23.92
N LEU A 481 14.07 -0.87 -24.74
CA LEU A 481 12.81 -1.49 -24.34
C LEU A 481 13.13 -2.80 -23.60
N CYS A 482 13.51 -2.68 -22.33
CA CYS A 482 14.12 -3.76 -21.56
C CYS A 482 13.12 -4.77 -20.98
N GLY A 483 11.83 -4.48 -21.01
CA GLY A 483 10.77 -5.40 -20.61
C GLY A 483 9.61 -5.38 -21.59
N ILE A 484 9.18 -6.56 -22.06
CA ILE A 484 8.13 -6.70 -23.07
C ILE A 484 7.18 -7.83 -22.67
N SER A 485 5.88 -7.70 -22.98
CA SER A 485 4.90 -8.76 -22.78
C SER A 485 5.30 -10.05 -23.52
N PRO A 486 4.92 -11.25 -23.04
CA PRO A 486 5.33 -12.52 -23.67
C PRO A 486 4.93 -12.68 -25.15
N ASP A 487 3.87 -12.00 -25.59
CA ASP A 487 3.42 -11.96 -26.97
C ASP A 487 4.14 -10.89 -27.82
N GLY A 488 5.04 -10.13 -27.23
CA GLY A 488 5.85 -9.12 -27.89
C GLY A 488 5.13 -7.80 -28.19
N ARG A 489 3.84 -7.64 -27.81
CA ARG A 489 3.03 -6.51 -28.23
C ARG A 489 3.16 -5.28 -27.33
N ILE A 490 3.39 -5.47 -26.03
CA ILE A 490 3.33 -4.40 -25.04
C ILE A 490 4.73 -4.14 -24.49
N VAL A 491 5.13 -2.88 -24.43
CA VAL A 491 6.34 -2.44 -23.73
C VAL A 491 6.01 -2.22 -22.27
N GLU A 492 6.62 -3.02 -21.42
CA GLU A 492 6.36 -3.03 -19.97
C GLU A 492 7.41 -2.23 -19.20
N MET A 493 8.63 -2.10 -19.75
CA MET A 493 9.74 -1.45 -19.05
C MET A 493 10.73 -0.86 -20.05
N ILE A 494 11.27 0.31 -19.70
CA ILE A 494 12.30 1.01 -20.46
C ILE A 494 13.48 1.38 -19.58
N GLU A 495 14.66 1.51 -20.19
CA GLU A 495 15.84 2.13 -19.59
C GLU A 495 16.65 2.93 -20.62
N LEU A 496 17.46 3.88 -20.16
CA LEU A 496 18.43 4.59 -21.00
C LEU A 496 19.81 3.97 -20.84
N LYS A 497 20.43 3.57 -21.97
CA LYS A 497 21.71 2.86 -21.99
C LYS A 497 22.85 3.68 -21.40
N ASP A 498 22.92 4.94 -21.80
CA ASP A 498 24.02 5.85 -21.48
C ASP A 498 23.81 6.62 -20.17
N HIS A 499 22.67 6.43 -19.50
CA HIS A 499 22.38 7.02 -18.21
C HIS A 499 22.83 6.10 -17.06
N PRO A 500 23.45 6.61 -15.99
CA PRO A 500 23.89 5.79 -14.86
C PRO A 500 22.80 4.90 -14.30
N TRP A 501 21.60 5.46 -14.06
CA TRP A 501 20.43 4.71 -13.62
C TRP A 501 19.13 5.43 -14.02
N PHE A 502 18.50 5.00 -15.10
CA PHE A 502 17.21 5.53 -15.57
C PHE A 502 16.35 4.35 -15.98
N ILE A 503 15.38 3.99 -15.14
CA ILE A 503 14.47 2.87 -15.39
C ILE A 503 13.05 3.36 -15.18
N ALA A 504 12.14 2.94 -16.07
CA ALA A 504 10.73 3.17 -15.87
C ALA A 504 9.89 1.95 -16.28
N THR A 505 8.80 1.72 -15.58
CA THR A 505 7.91 0.57 -15.78
C THR A 505 6.46 1.01 -15.92
N GLN A 506 5.70 0.33 -16.79
CA GLN A 506 4.26 0.50 -16.94
C GLN A 506 3.50 -0.10 -15.74
N ALA A 507 4.14 -1.01 -15.02
CA ALA A 507 3.60 -1.66 -13.86
C ALA A 507 3.64 -0.78 -12.59
N HIS A 508 3.08 -1.33 -11.51
CA HIS A 508 3.06 -0.80 -10.15
C HIS A 508 3.83 -1.74 -9.20
N PRO A 509 5.17 -1.76 -9.26
CA PRO A 509 6.00 -2.64 -8.42
C PRO A 509 5.89 -2.32 -6.92
N GLU A 510 5.44 -1.11 -6.58
CA GLU A 510 5.18 -0.69 -5.20
C GLU A 510 4.18 -1.59 -4.48
N PHE A 511 3.24 -2.20 -5.19
CA PHE A 511 2.25 -3.10 -4.58
C PHE A 511 2.86 -4.44 -4.14
N LYS A 512 4.01 -4.82 -4.66
CA LYS A 512 4.68 -6.09 -4.35
C LYS A 512 5.84 -5.97 -3.36
N SER A 513 6.21 -4.75 -2.95
CA SER A 513 7.28 -4.54 -1.96
C SER A 513 6.86 -4.97 -0.56
N ARG A 514 7.77 -5.59 0.17
CA ARG A 514 7.58 -6.06 1.56
C ARG A 514 8.72 -5.53 2.44
N PRO A 515 8.49 -5.31 3.74
CA PRO A 515 9.52 -4.73 4.62
C PRO A 515 10.77 -5.61 4.74
N ASN A 516 10.60 -6.93 4.74
CA ASN A 516 11.70 -7.90 4.79
C ASN A 516 12.10 -8.45 3.40
N LYS A 517 11.40 -8.04 2.33
CA LYS A 517 11.69 -8.39 0.94
C LYS A 517 11.38 -7.20 0.02
N PRO A 518 12.22 -6.14 0.07
CA PRO A 518 12.00 -4.95 -0.74
C PRO A 518 12.03 -5.27 -2.23
N HIS A 519 11.19 -4.56 -2.98
CA HIS A 519 11.10 -4.79 -4.43
C HIS A 519 12.42 -4.45 -5.14
N PRO A 520 12.90 -5.28 -6.09
CA PRO A 520 14.21 -5.12 -6.73
C PRO A 520 14.45 -3.74 -7.36
N LEU A 521 13.44 -3.19 -8.07
CA LEU A 521 13.56 -1.87 -8.70
C LEU A 521 13.77 -0.76 -7.67
N PHE A 522 13.01 -0.77 -6.57
CA PHE A 522 13.18 0.23 -5.51
C PHE A 522 14.53 0.07 -4.79
N LYS A 523 14.95 -1.18 -4.54
CA LYS A 523 16.26 -1.45 -3.92
C LYS A 523 17.40 -0.92 -4.78
N GLY A 524 17.37 -1.21 -6.10
CA GLY A 524 18.37 -0.73 -7.05
C GLY A 524 18.33 0.79 -7.23
N PHE A 525 17.15 1.39 -7.18
CA PHE A 525 16.99 2.85 -7.25
C PHE A 525 17.65 3.56 -6.06
N ILE A 526 17.38 3.10 -4.84
CA ILE A 526 18.03 3.65 -3.63
C ILE A 526 19.55 3.41 -3.64
N GLU A 527 20.01 2.23 -4.08
CA GLU A 527 21.45 1.96 -4.23
C GLU A 527 22.11 2.94 -5.22
N ALA A 528 21.43 3.22 -6.35
CA ALA A 528 21.92 4.18 -7.33
C ALA A 528 21.92 5.63 -6.80
N ALA A 529 20.91 6.02 -6.05
CA ALA A 529 20.81 7.33 -5.42
C ALA A 529 21.94 7.54 -4.38
N LEU A 530 22.24 6.53 -3.58
CA LEU A 530 23.36 6.57 -2.63
C LEU A 530 24.73 6.69 -3.35
N LYS A 531 24.90 6.03 -4.49
CA LYS A 531 26.12 6.17 -5.31
C LYS A 531 26.23 7.56 -5.95
N TYR A 532 25.11 8.14 -6.34
CA TYR A 532 25.06 9.49 -6.89
C TYR A 532 25.43 10.53 -5.83
N GLU A 533 24.91 10.39 -4.61
CA GLU A 533 25.32 11.20 -3.45
C GLU A 533 26.85 11.14 -3.22
N ASP A 534 27.46 9.93 -3.26
CA ASP A 534 28.92 9.76 -3.10
C ASP A 534 29.71 10.52 -4.20
N ILE A 535 29.22 10.52 -5.43
CA ILE A 535 29.85 11.25 -6.55
C ILE A 535 29.78 12.77 -6.31
N LEU A 536 28.61 13.30 -5.94
CA LEU A 536 28.45 14.73 -5.65
C LEU A 536 29.33 15.20 -4.48
N GLN A 537 29.44 14.38 -3.43
CA GLN A 537 30.31 14.69 -2.28
C GLN A 537 31.78 14.73 -2.71
N ALA A 538 32.24 13.77 -3.51
CA ALA A 538 33.61 13.74 -4.01
C ALA A 538 33.94 14.93 -4.95
N GLU A 539 32.99 15.36 -5.78
CA GLU A 539 33.12 16.54 -6.62
C GLU A 539 33.21 17.83 -5.78
N ALA A 540 32.37 17.98 -4.77
CA ALA A 540 32.37 19.12 -3.87
C ALA A 540 33.69 19.21 -3.03
N GLU A 541 34.22 18.08 -2.60
CA GLU A 541 35.51 18.02 -1.90
C GLU A 541 36.68 18.39 -2.83
N ALA A 542 36.62 17.98 -4.11
CA ALA A 542 37.65 18.32 -5.09
C ALA A 542 37.64 19.80 -5.51
N GLU A 543 36.48 20.46 -5.48
CA GLU A 543 36.32 21.89 -5.77
C GLU A 543 36.63 22.81 -4.57
N SER A 544 36.67 22.29 -3.33
CA SER A 544 37.01 23.04 -2.15
C SER A 544 38.53 23.31 -2.18
N PRO A 545 39.01 24.58 -2.31
CA PRO A 545 40.46 24.85 -2.29
C PRO A 545 41.00 24.47 -0.93
N ALA A 546 42.10 23.68 -0.91
CA ALA A 546 42.87 23.42 0.27
C ALA A 546 43.23 24.79 0.90
N GLU A 547 42.77 25.07 2.12
CA GLU A 547 43.25 26.19 2.91
C GLU A 547 44.77 26.09 2.97
N ALA A 548 45.44 26.97 2.23
CA ALA A 548 46.89 27.06 2.25
C ALA A 548 47.30 27.34 3.69
N GLU A 549 47.98 26.39 4.33
CA GLU A 549 48.72 26.63 5.55
C GLU A 549 49.64 27.83 5.30
N SER A 550 49.28 28.95 5.87
CA SER A 550 50.16 30.13 5.98
C SER A 550 51.39 29.72 6.78
N PRO A 551 52.61 29.84 6.23
CA PRO A 551 53.80 29.60 7.05
C PRO A 551 53.83 30.64 8.17
N ALA A 552 53.76 30.17 9.42
CA ALA A 552 53.97 30.98 10.59
C ALA A 552 55.35 31.60 10.49
N ASP A 553 55.38 32.94 10.50
CA ASP A 553 56.58 33.75 10.54
C ASP A 553 57.47 33.32 11.71
N ALA A 554 58.69 32.95 11.36
CA ALA A 554 59.77 32.83 12.30
C ALA A 554 60.33 34.27 12.59
N GLU A 555 60.16 34.76 13.81
CA GLU A 555 61.07 35.66 14.49
C GLU A 555 61.03 35.38 15.99
#